data_43ff37a8f77a1fe8d065419ad6ba29d0
#
_entry.id   43ff37a8f77a1fe8d065419ad6ba29d0
#
_cell.length_a   1.000
_cell.length_b   1.000
_cell.length_c   1.000
_cell.angle_alpha   90.00
_cell.angle_beta   90.00
_cell.angle_gamma   90.00
#
_symmetry.space_group_name_H-M   'P 1'
#
loop_
_entity.id
_entity.type
_entity.pdbx_description
1 polymer ?
#
loop_
_entity_poly.entity_id
_entity_poly.type
_entity_poly.pdbx_seq_one_letter_code
_entity_poly.pdbx_strand_id
1 'polypeptide(L)'
;ATAIGNGQLYRESKMHETYARMSRLSAVAAANVHVSPRTDGSDTLDVNISLTPNKRNSFSTELEGTNSAGDLGAAASITYQNRNLFKGSELFNIKLRGAFEAIKGLSGYADQNFIEYSIETGLTFPDLRVPFLRPSFRRSAQASTEVSFAFDSQDRPEFHRRVLAGTL
;
A
#
# COMPACT_ATOMS: atom_id res chain seq x y z
N ALA A 1 4.15 -13.63 13.95
CA ALA A 1 5.07 -12.86 13.11
C ALA A 1 6.55 -13.21 13.35
N THR A 2 6.94 -13.65 14.57
CA THR A 2 8.33 -14.04 14.88
C THR A 2 8.69 -15.42 14.32
N ALA A 3 9.91 -15.55 13.77
CA ALA A 3 10.50 -16.84 13.41
C ALA A 3 11.30 -17.46 14.56
N ILE A 4 11.42 -16.73 15.67
CA ILE A 4 12.17 -17.10 16.88
C ILE A 4 11.20 -17.54 17.96
N GLY A 5 11.52 -18.62 18.67
CA GLY A 5 10.81 -19.09 19.87
C GLY A 5 11.73 -19.20 21.07
N ASN A 6 11.16 -19.13 22.28
CA ASN A 6 11.90 -19.31 23.50
C ASN A 6 12.52 -20.72 23.58
N GLY A 7 13.76 -20.82 24.09
CA GLY A 7 14.48 -22.08 24.25
C GLY A 7 14.99 -22.69 22.94
N GLN A 8 14.97 -21.97 21.84
CA GLN A 8 15.53 -22.44 20.57
C GLN A 8 17.00 -22.03 20.43
N LEU A 9 17.77 -22.85 19.70
CA LEU A 9 19.14 -22.52 19.34
C LEU A 9 19.15 -21.23 18.51
N TYR A 10 20.06 -20.31 18.86
CA TYR A 10 20.26 -19.08 18.11
C TYR A 10 20.67 -19.37 16.66
N ARG A 11 20.00 -18.71 15.72
CA ARG A 11 20.34 -18.72 14.30
C ARG A 11 20.16 -17.33 13.73
N GLU A 12 21.21 -16.77 13.18
CA GLU A 12 21.19 -15.44 12.58
C GLU A 12 20.15 -15.33 11.45
N SER A 13 20.01 -16.37 10.63
CA SER A 13 19.01 -16.42 9.56
C SER A 13 17.57 -16.25 10.06
N LYS A 14 17.24 -16.78 11.22
CA LYS A 14 15.91 -16.58 11.85
C LYS A 14 15.73 -15.16 12.40
N MET A 15 16.81 -14.53 12.81
CA MET A 15 16.78 -13.11 13.21
C MET A 15 16.47 -12.21 12.03
N HIS A 16 17.19 -12.39 10.92
CA HIS A 16 16.93 -11.67 9.68
C HIS A 16 15.51 -11.91 9.16
N GLU A 17 15.04 -13.14 9.22
CA GLU A 17 13.67 -13.47 8.83
C GLU A 17 12.63 -12.78 9.72
N THR A 18 12.87 -12.73 11.04
CA THR A 18 11.99 -12.03 11.98
C THR A 18 11.94 -10.54 11.69
N TYR A 19 13.11 -9.93 11.51
CA TYR A 19 13.22 -8.50 11.15
C TYR A 19 12.49 -8.21 9.82
N ALA A 20 12.78 -9.00 8.78
CA ALA A 20 12.16 -8.83 7.47
C ALA A 20 10.62 -8.98 7.52
N ARG A 21 10.10 -9.90 8.31
CA ARG A 21 8.65 -10.07 8.50
C ARG A 21 8.02 -8.90 9.22
N MET A 22 8.68 -8.36 10.25
CA MET A 22 8.16 -7.23 11.02
C MET A 22 8.20 -5.92 10.24
N SER A 23 9.26 -5.69 9.47
CA SER A 23 9.42 -4.50 8.63
C SER A 23 8.43 -4.42 7.46
N ARG A 24 7.79 -5.54 7.12
CA ARG A 24 6.75 -5.57 6.07
C ARG A 24 5.36 -5.23 6.58
N LEU A 25 5.17 -5.22 7.89
CA LEU A 25 3.86 -4.92 8.45
C LEU A 25 3.55 -3.43 8.24
N SER A 26 2.48 -3.12 7.54
CA SER A 26 2.06 -1.73 7.29
C SER A 26 1.79 -0.94 8.57
N ALA A 27 1.40 -1.63 9.64
CA ALA A 27 1.20 -1.05 10.96
C ALA A 27 2.51 -0.72 11.70
N VAL A 28 3.68 -1.13 11.18
CA VAL A 28 5.00 -0.92 11.80
C VAL A 28 5.80 0.10 10.98
N ALA A 29 6.21 1.18 11.64
CA ALA A 29 7.06 2.21 11.03
C ALA A 29 8.55 1.83 11.09
N ALA A 30 8.98 1.23 12.19
CA ALA A 30 10.34 0.73 12.37
C ALA A 30 10.35 -0.50 13.27
N ALA A 31 11.23 -1.44 12.96
CA ALA A 31 11.49 -2.62 13.77
C ALA A 31 12.98 -2.66 14.12
N ASN A 32 13.32 -2.85 15.39
CA ASN A 32 14.67 -3.07 15.84
C ASN A 32 14.72 -4.39 16.60
N VAL A 33 15.71 -5.21 16.27
CA VAL A 33 15.95 -6.49 16.94
C VAL A 33 17.36 -6.43 17.53
N HIS A 34 17.43 -6.48 18.83
CA HIS A 34 18.69 -6.42 19.60
C HIS A 34 18.89 -7.73 20.33
N VAL A 35 20.08 -8.29 20.21
CA VAL A 35 20.49 -9.54 20.86
C VAL A 35 21.59 -9.21 21.85
N SER A 36 21.43 -9.64 23.10
CA SER A 36 22.43 -9.48 24.15
C SER A 36 22.64 -10.79 24.91
N PRO A 37 23.89 -11.10 25.31
CA PRO A 37 24.14 -12.21 26.23
C PRO A 37 23.43 -11.94 27.58
N ARG A 38 22.89 -12.98 28.17
CA ARG A 38 22.34 -12.89 29.52
C ARG A 38 23.45 -12.74 30.54
N THR A 39 23.25 -11.89 31.53
CA THR A 39 24.25 -11.56 32.56
C THR A 39 24.38 -12.60 33.69
N ASP A 40 23.58 -13.66 33.65
CA ASP A 40 23.58 -14.73 34.65
C ASP A 40 24.67 -15.80 34.45
N GLY A 41 25.56 -15.62 33.46
CA GLY A 41 26.60 -16.59 33.10
C GLY A 41 26.09 -17.82 32.35
N SER A 42 24.82 -17.86 31.98
CA SER A 42 24.25 -18.92 31.15
C SER A 42 24.59 -18.70 29.67
N ASP A 43 24.65 -19.77 28.90
CA ASP A 43 24.89 -19.77 27.43
C ASP A 43 23.63 -19.37 26.66
N THR A 44 22.87 -18.40 27.22
CA THR A 44 21.58 -17.95 26.68
C THR A 44 21.66 -16.50 26.21
N LEU A 45 20.91 -16.20 25.14
CA LEU A 45 20.81 -14.87 24.57
C LEU A 45 19.39 -14.31 24.80
N ASP A 46 19.34 -13.07 25.27
CA ASP A 46 18.09 -12.31 25.33
C ASP A 46 17.88 -11.56 24.02
N VAL A 47 16.69 -11.71 23.45
CA VAL A 47 16.29 -11.03 22.21
C VAL A 47 15.24 -9.97 22.52
N ASN A 48 15.61 -8.71 22.37
CA ASN A 48 14.71 -7.58 22.53
C ASN A 48 14.22 -7.10 21.15
N ILE A 49 12.90 -7.09 20.98
CA ILE A 49 12.26 -6.63 19.75
C ILE A 49 11.49 -5.35 20.08
N SER A 50 11.95 -4.23 19.54
CA SER A 50 11.29 -2.94 19.67
C SER A 50 10.58 -2.58 18.36
N LEU A 51 9.29 -2.33 18.44
CA LEU A 51 8.46 -1.95 17.30
C LEU A 51 7.94 -0.52 17.49
N THR A 52 8.15 0.32 16.51
CA THR A 52 7.54 1.65 16.44
C THR A 52 6.29 1.55 15.59
N PRO A 53 5.09 1.82 16.15
CA PRO A 53 3.85 1.73 15.40
C PRO A 53 3.74 2.87 14.37
N ASN A 54 3.16 2.58 13.24
CA ASN A 54 2.79 3.55 12.22
C ASN A 54 1.44 4.22 12.59
N LYS A 55 1.19 5.41 12.05
CA LYS A 55 -0.15 6.01 12.15
C LYS A 55 -1.15 5.11 11.42
N ARG A 56 -2.20 4.70 12.14
CA ARG A 56 -3.23 3.80 11.58
C ARG A 56 -3.94 4.42 10.37
N ASN A 57 -4.30 5.68 10.46
CA ASN A 57 -4.99 6.42 9.41
C ASN A 57 -4.10 7.54 8.91
N SER A 58 -4.12 7.78 7.61
CA SER A 58 -3.51 8.94 6.98
C SER A 58 -4.37 9.45 5.83
N PHE A 59 -4.35 10.76 5.65
CA PHE A 59 -4.96 11.47 4.53
C PHE A 59 -3.87 12.24 3.82
N SER A 60 -3.91 12.25 2.51
CA SER A 60 -3.11 13.13 1.68
C SER A 60 -3.97 13.75 0.59
N THR A 61 -3.65 14.97 0.22
CA THR A 61 -4.26 15.71 -0.88
C THR A 61 -3.18 16.18 -1.82
N GLU A 62 -3.44 16.08 -3.11
CA GLU A 62 -2.53 16.52 -4.16
C GLU A 62 -3.30 17.46 -5.10
N LEU A 63 -2.65 18.54 -5.51
CA LEU A 63 -3.14 19.48 -6.51
C LEU A 63 -2.15 19.50 -7.65
N GLU A 64 -2.63 19.36 -8.88
CA GLU A 64 -1.83 19.30 -10.09
C GLU A 64 -2.34 20.34 -11.08
N GLY A 65 -1.42 21.07 -11.73
CA GLY A 65 -1.70 21.81 -12.94
C GLY A 65 -1.40 20.92 -14.15
N THR A 66 -2.30 20.85 -15.12
CA THR A 66 -2.13 20.06 -16.33
C THR A 66 -2.04 20.98 -17.55
N ASN A 67 -1.28 20.57 -18.55
CA ASN A 67 -1.20 21.24 -19.84
C ASN A 67 -1.06 20.17 -20.92
N SER A 68 -2.14 19.90 -21.62
CA SER A 68 -2.20 18.91 -22.70
C SER A 68 -2.36 19.63 -24.04
N ALA A 69 -1.30 19.61 -24.87
CA ALA A 69 -1.30 20.20 -26.21
C ALA A 69 -1.71 21.71 -26.28
N GLY A 70 -1.47 22.45 -25.18
CA GLY A 70 -1.84 23.87 -25.08
C GLY A 70 -3.14 24.12 -24.31
N ASP A 71 -3.88 23.08 -23.95
CA ASP A 71 -5.05 23.19 -23.10
C ASP A 71 -4.64 23.16 -21.63
N LEU A 72 -5.07 24.18 -20.90
CA LEU A 72 -4.75 24.31 -19.47
C LEU A 72 -5.82 23.64 -18.62
N GLY A 73 -5.38 22.90 -17.63
CA GLY A 73 -6.26 22.22 -16.70
C GLY A 73 -5.72 22.18 -15.28
N ALA A 74 -6.55 21.63 -14.41
CA ALA A 74 -6.22 21.37 -13.03
C ALA A 74 -6.78 20.02 -12.61
N ALA A 75 -6.05 19.32 -11.75
CA ALA A 75 -6.51 18.11 -11.12
C ALA A 75 -6.33 18.17 -9.60
N ALA A 76 -7.20 17.50 -8.89
CA ALA A 76 -7.10 17.32 -7.45
C ALA A 76 -7.31 15.86 -7.08
N SER A 77 -6.57 15.37 -6.12
CA SER A 77 -6.80 14.05 -5.56
C SER A 77 -6.79 14.05 -4.03
N ILE A 78 -7.55 13.13 -3.46
CA ILE A 78 -7.60 12.84 -2.03
C ILE A 78 -7.36 11.35 -1.87
N THR A 79 -6.39 11.00 -1.03
CA THR A 79 -6.09 9.61 -0.69
C THR A 79 -6.28 9.39 0.80
N TYR A 80 -7.06 8.38 1.16
CA TYR A 80 -7.16 7.86 2.51
C TYR A 80 -6.48 6.50 2.60
N GLN A 81 -5.72 6.28 3.66
CA GLN A 81 -5.10 4.99 3.96
C GLN A 81 -5.39 4.56 5.40
N ASN A 82 -5.66 3.27 5.58
CA ASN A 82 -5.72 2.61 6.89
C ASN A 82 -4.75 1.42 6.90
N ARG A 83 -3.79 1.43 7.84
CA ARG A 83 -2.69 0.46 7.91
C ARG A 83 -2.92 -0.71 8.85
N ASN A 84 -4.13 -0.89 9.34
CA ASN A 84 -4.48 -2.01 10.23
C ASN A 84 -5.99 -2.23 10.23
N LEU A 85 -6.56 -2.44 9.05
CA LEU A 85 -8.01 -2.47 8.84
C LEU A 85 -8.68 -3.58 9.68
N PHE A 86 -8.17 -4.80 9.57
CA PHE A 86 -8.70 -5.98 10.26
C PHE A 86 -7.80 -6.44 11.43
N LYS A 87 -6.94 -5.58 11.96
CA LYS A 87 -5.97 -5.87 13.04
C LYS A 87 -4.87 -6.88 12.66
N GLY A 88 -4.68 -7.15 11.38
CA GLY A 88 -3.64 -8.01 10.83
C GLY A 88 -2.58 -7.28 10.02
N SER A 89 -2.50 -5.93 10.16
CA SER A 89 -1.57 -5.08 9.42
C SER A 89 -1.86 -5.00 7.92
N GLU A 90 -3.12 -5.18 7.55
CA GLU A 90 -3.59 -4.95 6.18
C GLU A 90 -3.55 -3.46 5.87
N LEU A 91 -3.12 -3.12 4.66
CA LEU A 91 -3.15 -1.77 4.13
C LEU A 91 -4.37 -1.62 3.23
N PHE A 92 -5.30 -0.79 3.65
CA PHE A 92 -6.41 -0.33 2.81
C PHE A 92 -6.12 1.07 2.32
N ASN A 93 -6.34 1.32 1.05
CA ASN A 93 -6.25 2.64 0.44
C ASN A 93 -7.46 2.90 -0.46
N ILE A 94 -7.90 4.16 -0.47
CA ILE A 94 -8.86 4.68 -1.43
C ILE A 94 -8.37 6.04 -1.90
N LYS A 95 -8.31 6.22 -3.23
CA LYS A 95 -7.94 7.46 -3.90
C LYS A 95 -9.11 7.93 -4.76
N LEU A 96 -9.49 9.18 -4.58
CA LEU A 96 -10.44 9.88 -5.42
C LEU A 96 -9.68 10.95 -6.17
N ARG A 97 -9.85 11.04 -7.49
CA ARG A 97 -9.24 12.06 -8.34
C ARG A 97 -10.30 12.69 -9.22
N GLY A 98 -10.23 14.00 -9.37
CA GLY A 98 -10.98 14.76 -10.35
C GLY A 98 -10.03 15.64 -11.15
N ALA A 99 -10.23 15.74 -12.46
CA ALA A 99 -9.47 16.62 -13.35
C ALA A 99 -10.42 17.37 -14.29
N PHE A 100 -10.02 18.57 -14.63
CA PHE A 100 -10.71 19.46 -15.54
C PHE A 100 -9.69 20.10 -16.47
N GLU A 101 -9.97 20.09 -17.78
CA GLU A 101 -9.18 20.84 -18.78
C GLU A 101 -10.10 21.69 -19.65
N ALA A 102 -9.71 22.95 -19.85
CA ALA A 102 -10.39 23.86 -20.75
C ALA A 102 -9.82 23.69 -22.17
N ILE A 103 -10.61 23.09 -23.05
CA ILE A 103 -10.19 22.82 -24.44
C ILE A 103 -10.29 24.11 -25.27
N LYS A 104 -9.17 24.49 -25.86
CA LYS A 104 -9.08 25.67 -26.76
C LYS A 104 -8.73 25.20 -28.17
N GLY A 105 -9.46 25.70 -29.14
CA GLY A 105 -9.05 25.59 -30.56
C GLY A 105 -9.67 24.47 -31.38
N LEU A 106 -10.58 23.64 -30.81
CA LEU A 106 -11.36 22.71 -31.65
C LEU A 106 -12.53 23.46 -32.32
N SER A 107 -12.50 23.62 -33.66
CA SER A 107 -13.60 24.21 -34.40
C SER A 107 -14.88 23.38 -34.24
N GLY A 108 -15.92 23.98 -33.68
CA GLY A 108 -17.21 23.34 -33.43
C GLY A 108 -17.41 22.88 -31.96
N TYR A 109 -16.38 22.95 -31.09
CA TYR A 109 -16.43 22.52 -29.69
C TYR A 109 -15.91 23.62 -28.73
N ALA A 110 -16.08 24.88 -29.09
CA ALA A 110 -15.45 26.04 -28.42
C ALA A 110 -15.82 26.23 -26.94
N ASP A 111 -16.85 25.54 -26.43
CA ASP A 111 -17.33 25.63 -25.05
C ASP A 111 -17.40 24.28 -24.34
N GLN A 112 -16.76 23.24 -24.84
CA GLN A 112 -16.76 21.93 -24.22
C GLN A 112 -15.46 21.68 -23.48
N ASN A 113 -15.57 21.18 -22.25
CA ASN A 113 -14.45 20.96 -21.37
C ASN A 113 -14.22 19.44 -21.20
N PHE A 114 -12.97 19.08 -20.93
CA PHE A 114 -12.64 17.72 -20.50
C PHE A 114 -12.84 17.59 -19.00
N ILE A 115 -13.59 16.58 -18.61
CA ILE A 115 -13.79 16.22 -17.20
C ILE A 115 -13.40 14.76 -17.03
N GLU A 116 -12.56 14.51 -16.02
CA GLU A 116 -12.15 13.18 -15.61
C GLU A 116 -12.39 13.00 -14.13
N TYR A 117 -12.91 11.86 -13.75
CA TYR A 117 -12.94 11.42 -12.36
C TYR A 117 -12.58 9.95 -12.26
N SER A 118 -11.77 9.64 -11.26
CA SER A 118 -11.39 8.26 -10.98
C SER A 118 -11.51 7.93 -9.51
N ILE A 119 -11.79 6.67 -9.25
CA ILE A 119 -11.83 6.06 -7.93
C ILE A 119 -10.94 4.82 -7.99
N GLU A 120 -9.92 4.80 -7.14
CA GLU A 120 -9.05 3.66 -6.97
C GLU A 120 -9.15 3.16 -5.54
N THR A 121 -9.28 1.87 -5.34
CA THR A 121 -9.25 1.26 -4.01
C THR A 121 -8.39 0.02 -4.04
N GLY A 122 -7.62 -0.18 -2.97
CA GLY A 122 -6.72 -1.32 -2.83
C GLY A 122 -6.72 -1.86 -1.41
N LEU A 123 -6.56 -3.17 -1.30
CA LEU A 123 -6.39 -3.89 -0.06
C LEU A 123 -5.20 -4.82 -0.16
N THR A 124 -4.14 -4.50 0.58
CA THR A 124 -2.90 -5.28 0.60
C THR A 124 -2.83 -6.07 1.91
N PHE A 125 -2.66 -7.37 1.80
CA PHE A 125 -2.40 -8.27 2.93
C PHE A 125 -0.89 -8.49 3.06
N PRO A 126 -0.32 -8.45 4.27
CA PRO A 126 1.12 -8.66 4.47
C PRO A 126 1.57 -10.09 4.17
N ASP A 127 0.65 -11.02 4.08
CA ASP A 127 0.89 -12.43 3.81
C ASP A 127 0.29 -12.86 2.47
N LEU A 128 0.86 -13.90 1.87
CA LEU A 128 0.31 -14.52 0.66
C LEU A 128 -1.02 -15.23 0.98
N ARG A 129 -2.14 -14.68 0.49
CA ARG A 129 -3.50 -15.21 0.69
C ARG A 129 -4.03 -15.88 -0.58
N VAL A 130 -3.34 -16.93 -1.04
CA VAL A 130 -3.82 -17.75 -2.16
C VAL A 130 -4.42 -19.04 -1.61
N PRO A 131 -5.70 -19.35 -1.89
CA PRO A 131 -6.43 -20.44 -1.23
C PRO A 131 -5.86 -21.83 -1.52
N PHE A 132 -5.19 -22.05 -2.64
CA PHE A 132 -4.68 -23.34 -3.07
C PHE A 132 -3.25 -23.66 -2.61
N LEU A 133 -2.56 -22.72 -1.95
CA LEU A 133 -1.17 -22.91 -1.53
C LEU A 133 -1.08 -23.49 -0.10
N ARG A 134 -0.14 -24.44 0.07
CA ARG A 134 0.13 -25.05 1.38
C ARG A 134 0.55 -23.98 2.41
N PRO A 135 0.10 -24.10 3.68
CA PRO A 135 0.44 -23.13 4.73
C PRO A 135 1.95 -22.97 5.00
N SER A 136 2.75 -24.01 4.77
CA SER A 136 4.20 -23.97 4.89
C SER A 136 4.83 -23.07 3.82
N PHE A 137 4.39 -23.21 2.57
CA PHE A 137 4.84 -22.38 1.46
C PHE A 137 4.43 -20.92 1.63
N ARG A 138 3.17 -20.65 2.04
CA ARG A 138 2.68 -19.30 2.32
C ARG A 138 3.52 -18.56 3.37
N ARG A 139 3.99 -19.26 4.39
CA ARG A 139 4.86 -18.69 5.43
C ARG A 139 6.29 -18.46 4.96
N SER A 140 6.76 -19.30 4.04
CA SER A 140 8.11 -19.19 3.46
C SER A 140 8.21 -18.16 2.34
N ALA A 141 7.12 -17.98 1.60
CA ALA A 141 7.03 -17.14 0.41
C ALA A 141 6.99 -15.67 0.78
N GLN A 142 7.81 -15.06 1.41
CA GLN A 142 7.87 -13.63 1.76
C GLN A 142 7.15 -12.66 0.78
N ALA A 143 5.93 -12.99 0.40
CA ALA A 143 5.09 -12.28 -0.57
C ALA A 143 3.84 -11.71 0.10
N SER A 144 3.32 -10.61 -0.42
CA SER A 144 2.04 -10.00 -0.07
C SER A 144 0.99 -10.33 -1.13
N THR A 145 -0.28 -10.19 -0.77
CA THR A 145 -1.39 -10.25 -1.72
C THR A 145 -2.05 -8.89 -1.76
N GLU A 146 -2.25 -8.37 -2.96
CA GLU A 146 -2.99 -7.13 -3.18
C GLU A 146 -4.21 -7.39 -4.05
N VAL A 147 -5.33 -6.83 -3.64
CA VAL A 147 -6.56 -6.78 -4.43
C VAL A 147 -6.87 -5.32 -4.67
N SER A 148 -6.98 -4.92 -5.93
CA SER A 148 -7.31 -3.55 -6.27
C SER A 148 -8.44 -3.45 -7.29
N PHE A 149 -9.18 -2.35 -7.20
CA PHE A 149 -10.20 -1.95 -8.15
C PHE A 149 -9.98 -0.49 -8.53
N ALA A 150 -10.10 -0.21 -9.81
CA ALA A 150 -10.04 1.13 -10.36
C ALA A 150 -11.24 1.37 -11.29
N PHE A 151 -11.87 2.51 -11.10
CA PHE A 151 -12.89 3.03 -12.01
C PHE A 151 -12.42 4.39 -12.50
N ASP A 152 -12.42 4.57 -13.80
CA ASP A 152 -12.07 5.81 -14.48
C ASP A 152 -13.18 6.20 -15.45
N SER A 153 -13.56 7.46 -15.42
CA SER A 153 -14.54 8.05 -16.33
C SER A 153 -13.98 9.33 -16.91
N GLN A 154 -13.86 9.35 -18.23
CA GLN A 154 -13.35 10.47 -19.02
C GLN A 154 -14.46 10.94 -19.97
N ASP A 155 -14.86 12.19 -19.81
CA ASP A 155 -15.79 12.86 -20.70
C ASP A 155 -15.04 13.91 -21.50
N ARG A 156 -14.83 13.65 -22.80
CA ARG A 156 -14.28 14.56 -23.81
C ARG A 156 -15.33 14.90 -24.85
N PRO A 157 -15.20 16.03 -25.56
CA PRO A 157 -16.13 16.37 -26.63
C PRO A 157 -16.23 15.28 -27.72
N GLU A 158 -15.12 14.58 -27.97
CA GLU A 158 -15.03 13.58 -29.04
C GLU A 158 -15.48 12.20 -28.59
N PHE A 159 -15.41 11.88 -27.27
CA PHE A 159 -15.76 10.55 -26.77
C PHE A 159 -16.02 10.53 -25.26
N HIS A 160 -16.83 9.57 -24.86
CA HIS A 160 -17.02 9.19 -23.48
C HIS A 160 -16.35 7.84 -23.22
N ARG A 161 -15.44 7.77 -22.27
CA ARG A 161 -14.75 6.53 -21.92
C ARG A 161 -14.99 6.20 -20.45
N ARG A 162 -15.36 4.96 -20.19
CA ARG A 162 -15.46 4.41 -18.84
C ARG A 162 -14.68 3.12 -18.78
N VAL A 163 -13.80 3.01 -17.79
CA VAL A 163 -12.94 1.83 -17.59
C VAL A 163 -13.15 1.33 -16.17
N LEU A 164 -13.38 0.04 -16.05
CA LEU A 164 -13.36 -0.68 -14.78
C LEU A 164 -12.25 -1.71 -14.85
N ALA A 165 -11.32 -1.66 -13.91
CA ALA A 165 -10.22 -2.60 -13.82
C ALA A 165 -10.18 -3.25 -12.43
N GLY A 166 -9.81 -4.51 -12.38
CA GLY A 166 -9.55 -5.25 -11.15
C GLY A 166 -8.25 -6.01 -11.27
N THR A 167 -7.45 -6.03 -10.19
CA THR A 167 -6.16 -6.72 -10.14
C THR A 167 -6.05 -7.57 -8.87
N LEU A 168 -5.40 -8.71 -8.98
CA LEU A 168 -5.07 -9.61 -7.88
C LEU A 168 -3.58 -9.92 -7.89
#